data_71e51eb30ed5047fda101daed1cd77c6
#
_entry.id   71e51eb30ed5047fda101daed1cd77c6
#
_cell.length_a   1.000
_cell.length_b   1.000
_cell.length_c   1.000
_cell.angle_alpha   90.00
_cell.angle_beta   90.00
_cell.angle_gamma   90.00
#
_symmetry.space_group_name_H-M   'P 1'
#
loop_
_entity.id
_entity.type
_entity.pdbx_description
1 polymer ?
#
loop_
_entity_poly.entity_id
_entity_poly.type
_entity_poly.pdbx_seq_one_letter_code
_entity_poly.pdbx_strand_id
1 'polypeptide(L)'
;TAGLREGADEVERIGIERAWTEINNADRILFMLDATTTDAEDPREIWPDFIDRLPNNVGLTVVRNKADLTGETLVTTEHDNHPVYRISAKTGLGVDDLKQHLKDIMGYQGNTEGGFMARRRHLEAIDRAEQHLLEGKVQLEEYQAGELLAEELRLTQQHLSEITGEFTSDDLLGRIFSSFCIGK
;
A
#
# COMPACT_ATOMS: atom_id res chain seq x y z
N THR A 1 -2.48 4.47 11.30
CA THR A 1 -2.82 3.45 12.30
C THR A 1 -2.41 3.94 13.67
N ALA A 2 -3.38 4.16 14.57
CA ALA A 2 -3.09 4.48 15.95
C ALA A 2 -2.46 3.24 16.62
N GLY A 3 -1.34 3.40 17.35
CA GLY A 3 -0.85 2.38 18.25
C GLY A 3 0.23 1.43 17.75
N LEU A 4 1.13 1.86 16.85
CA LEU A 4 2.33 1.05 16.51
C LEU A 4 3.43 1.08 17.58
N ARG A 5 3.25 1.80 18.70
CA ARG A 5 4.16 1.77 19.85
C ARG A 5 3.88 0.52 20.66
N GLU A 6 4.93 -0.10 21.20
CA GLU A 6 4.83 -1.32 22.01
C GLU A 6 3.77 -1.16 23.10
N GLY A 7 2.70 -1.90 22.94
CA GLY A 7 1.63 -2.03 23.92
C GLY A 7 1.80 -3.31 24.72
N ALA A 8 1.46 -3.26 26.00
CA ALA A 8 1.62 -4.37 26.93
C ALA A 8 0.48 -5.40 26.85
N ASP A 9 -0.55 -5.17 26.03
CA ASP A 9 -1.76 -6.01 25.99
C ASP A 9 -1.83 -6.85 24.70
N GLU A 10 -2.38 -8.06 24.79
CA GLU A 10 -2.58 -9.02 23.70
C GLU A 10 -3.38 -8.41 22.52
N VAL A 11 -4.36 -7.58 22.83
CA VAL A 11 -5.21 -6.91 21.82
C VAL A 11 -4.41 -5.88 21.05
N GLU A 12 -3.53 -5.12 21.70
CA GLU A 12 -2.63 -4.16 21.06
C GLU A 12 -1.62 -4.87 20.18
N ARG A 13 -1.07 -6.01 20.60
CA ARG A 13 -0.13 -6.80 19.81
C ARG A 13 -0.75 -7.28 18.49
N ILE A 14 -1.99 -7.81 18.54
CA ILE A 14 -2.72 -8.21 17.32
C ILE A 14 -2.97 -7.01 16.41
N GLY A 15 -3.27 -5.84 16.98
CA GLY A 15 -3.42 -4.58 16.24
C GLY A 15 -2.14 -4.17 15.52
N ILE A 16 -1.00 -4.27 16.19
CA ILE A 16 0.33 -3.97 15.64
C ILE A 16 0.69 -4.94 14.51
N GLU A 17 0.47 -6.25 14.68
CA GLU A 17 0.75 -7.26 13.64
C GLU A 17 -0.09 -7.01 12.38
N ARG A 18 -1.37 -6.69 12.54
CA ARG A 18 -2.24 -6.32 11.41
C ARG A 18 -1.77 -5.05 10.71
N ALA A 19 -1.37 -4.03 11.48
CA ALA A 19 -0.84 -2.79 10.92
C ALA A 19 0.44 -3.05 10.10
N TRP A 20 1.35 -3.90 10.57
CA TRP A 20 2.55 -4.30 9.81
C TRP A 20 2.20 -5.09 8.55
N THR A 21 1.17 -5.94 8.60
CA THR A 21 0.68 -6.63 7.40
C THR A 21 0.20 -5.64 6.34
N GLU A 22 -0.58 -4.64 6.74
CA GLU A 22 -1.05 -3.58 5.84
C GLU A 22 0.10 -2.71 5.32
N ILE A 23 1.09 -2.39 6.16
CA ILE A 23 2.29 -1.64 5.76
C ILE A 23 3.09 -2.40 4.70
N ASN A 24 3.28 -3.70 4.88
CA ASN A 24 4.01 -4.56 3.93
C ASN A 24 3.30 -4.68 2.57
N ASN A 25 1.96 -4.57 2.57
CA ASN A 25 1.13 -4.65 1.38
C ASN A 25 0.81 -3.28 0.76
N ALA A 26 1.25 -2.19 1.38
CA ALA A 26 0.96 -0.84 0.93
C ALA A 26 1.80 -0.46 -0.29
N ASP A 27 1.19 0.21 -1.26
CA ASP A 27 1.90 0.82 -2.38
C ASP A 27 2.61 2.12 -1.96
N ARG A 28 2.09 2.80 -0.94
CA ARG A 28 2.65 4.02 -0.37
C ARG A 28 2.27 4.18 1.09
N ILE A 29 3.18 4.71 1.90
CA ILE A 29 2.94 5.04 3.30
C ILE A 29 2.79 6.55 3.45
N LEU A 30 1.71 6.98 4.12
CA LEU A 30 1.55 8.35 4.58
C LEU A 30 1.93 8.42 6.06
N PHE A 31 3.09 9.03 6.33
CA PHE A 31 3.58 9.23 7.69
C PHE A 31 3.05 10.55 8.22
N MET A 32 1.96 10.48 9.00
CA MET A 32 1.25 11.66 9.46
C MET A 32 1.79 12.15 10.81
N LEU A 33 2.11 13.44 10.86
CA LEU A 33 2.63 14.14 12.03
C LEU A 33 1.68 15.26 12.45
N ASP A 34 1.65 15.51 13.74
CA ASP A 34 1.05 16.71 14.31
C ASP A 34 2.10 17.83 14.34
N ALA A 35 1.97 18.81 13.45
CA ALA A 35 2.93 19.91 13.34
C ALA A 35 3.04 20.77 14.60
N THR A 36 2.06 20.69 15.51
CA THR A 36 2.12 21.40 16.80
C THR A 36 3.01 20.71 17.83
N THR A 37 3.43 19.47 17.60
CA THR A 37 4.20 18.65 18.54
C THR A 37 5.66 18.47 18.16
N THR A 38 6.00 18.69 16.89
CA THR A 38 7.38 18.52 16.40
C THR A 38 7.64 19.39 15.19
N ASP A 39 8.82 20.00 15.14
CA ASP A 39 9.34 20.71 13.97
C ASP A 39 10.13 19.79 13.04
N ALA A 40 10.40 18.56 13.45
CA ALA A 40 11.14 17.60 12.64
C ALA A 40 10.35 17.22 11.39
N GLU A 41 11.05 17.16 10.24
CA GLU A 41 10.53 16.76 8.94
C GLU A 41 11.08 15.40 8.51
N ASP A 42 12.23 15.00 9.07
CA ASP A 42 12.83 13.70 8.83
C ASP A 42 12.10 12.63 9.67
N PRO A 43 11.45 11.65 9.03
CA PRO A 43 10.79 10.58 9.77
C PRO A 43 11.77 9.71 10.59
N ARG A 44 13.06 9.67 10.23
CA ARG A 44 14.09 8.96 11.01
C ARG A 44 14.37 9.64 12.34
N GLU A 45 14.32 10.97 12.41
CA GLU A 45 14.46 11.70 13.67
C GLU A 45 13.28 11.46 14.62
N ILE A 46 12.10 11.21 14.04
CA ILE A 46 10.85 11.06 14.79
C ILE A 46 10.66 9.62 15.25
N TRP A 47 10.92 8.66 14.38
CA TRP A 47 10.72 7.25 14.68
C TRP A 47 11.68 6.34 13.88
N PRO A 48 12.96 6.29 14.28
CA PRO A 48 14.01 5.55 13.57
C PRO A 48 13.67 4.06 13.44
N ASP A 49 13.21 3.40 14.51
CA ASP A 49 12.90 1.97 14.51
C ASP A 49 11.78 1.60 13.53
N PHE A 50 10.83 2.51 13.31
CA PHE A 50 9.77 2.34 12.32
C PHE A 50 10.34 2.38 10.91
N ILE A 51 11.16 3.38 10.63
CA ILE A 51 11.76 3.58 9.30
C ILE A 51 12.68 2.41 8.93
N ASP A 52 13.48 1.93 9.88
CA ASP A 52 14.41 0.81 9.66
C ASP A 52 13.68 -0.54 9.40
N ARG A 53 12.44 -0.66 9.81
CA ARG A 53 11.59 -1.85 9.57
C ARG A 53 10.77 -1.78 8.29
N LEU A 54 10.74 -0.63 7.61
CA LEU A 54 9.95 -0.49 6.38
C LEU A 54 10.53 -1.32 5.25
N PRO A 55 9.68 -1.90 4.38
CA PRO A 55 10.14 -2.53 3.15
C PRO A 55 10.87 -1.51 2.26
N ASN A 56 12.03 -1.89 1.71
CA ASN A 56 12.86 -1.01 0.88
C ASN A 56 12.17 -0.52 -0.41
N ASN A 57 11.10 -1.18 -0.82
CA ASN A 57 10.38 -0.91 -2.06
C ASN A 57 9.10 -0.08 -1.87
N VAL A 58 8.77 0.31 -0.64
CA VAL A 58 7.57 1.10 -0.34
C VAL A 58 7.94 2.56 -0.19
N GLY A 59 7.35 3.41 -1.03
CA GLY A 59 7.55 4.85 -0.94
C GLY A 59 6.87 5.46 0.30
N LEU A 60 7.50 6.48 0.89
CA LEU A 60 6.97 7.19 2.04
C LEU A 60 6.72 8.66 1.68
N THR A 61 5.61 9.22 2.16
CA THR A 61 5.29 10.64 2.11
C THR A 61 5.02 11.13 3.52
N VAL A 62 5.73 12.15 3.94
CA VAL A 62 5.51 12.82 5.22
C VAL A 62 4.37 13.81 5.09
N VAL A 63 3.42 13.77 6.01
CA VAL A 63 2.27 14.67 6.06
C VAL A 63 2.24 15.39 7.39
N ARG A 64 2.60 16.66 7.41
CA ARG A 64 2.53 17.52 8.59
C ARG A 64 1.13 18.14 8.64
N ASN A 65 0.32 17.66 9.58
CA ASN A 65 -1.06 18.14 9.76
C ASN A 65 -1.12 19.26 10.80
N LYS A 66 -2.20 20.02 10.77
CA LYS A 66 -2.49 21.19 11.62
C LYS A 66 -1.65 22.43 11.27
N ALA A 67 -1.27 22.59 10.02
CA ALA A 67 -0.56 23.77 9.53
C ALA A 67 -1.32 25.08 9.78
N ASP A 68 -2.64 25.02 9.96
CA ASP A 68 -3.48 26.17 10.37
C ASP A 68 -3.15 26.69 11.77
N LEU A 69 -2.55 25.88 12.64
CA LEU A 69 -2.18 26.26 14.00
C LEU A 69 -0.71 26.70 14.12
N THR A 70 0.18 26.21 13.26
CA THR A 70 1.62 26.52 13.29
C THR A 70 1.99 27.70 12.41
N GLY A 71 1.11 28.05 11.45
CA GLY A 71 1.41 29.11 10.47
C GLY A 71 2.50 28.72 9.47
N GLU A 72 2.79 27.43 9.33
CA GLU A 72 3.74 26.91 8.33
C GLU A 72 3.30 27.27 6.91
N THR A 73 4.28 27.67 6.09
CA THR A 73 4.02 27.87 4.66
C THR A 73 3.78 26.52 3.98
N LEU A 74 2.79 26.48 3.06
CA LEU A 74 2.41 25.26 2.35
C LEU A 74 3.39 24.86 1.23
N VAL A 75 4.68 25.12 1.44
CA VAL A 75 5.71 24.71 0.49
C VAL A 75 5.99 23.24 0.68
N THR A 76 5.88 22.47 -0.40
CA THR A 76 6.35 21.09 -0.43
C THR A 76 7.87 21.08 -0.35
N THR A 77 8.42 20.33 0.60
CA THR A 77 9.85 20.11 0.75
C THR A 77 10.16 18.64 0.53
N GLU A 78 11.43 18.30 0.38
CA GLU A 78 11.88 16.93 0.29
C GLU A 78 12.99 16.72 1.32
N HIS A 79 12.86 15.68 2.12
CA HIS A 79 13.83 15.28 3.13
C HIS A 79 14.20 13.81 2.92
N ASP A 80 15.48 13.54 2.74
CA ASP A 80 16.02 12.18 2.56
C ASP A 80 15.22 11.34 1.54
N ASN A 81 14.91 11.91 0.38
CA ASN A 81 14.06 11.31 -0.66
C ASN A 81 12.58 11.12 -0.27
N HIS A 82 12.13 11.73 0.81
CA HIS A 82 10.73 11.70 1.24
C HIS A 82 10.08 13.07 1.03
N PRO A 83 9.05 13.18 0.18
CA PRO A 83 8.31 14.43 0.03
C PRO A 83 7.53 14.74 1.30
N VAL A 84 7.56 16.01 1.71
CA VAL A 84 6.90 16.54 2.91
C VAL A 84 5.78 17.48 2.50
N TYR A 85 4.55 17.13 2.85
CA TYR A 85 3.35 17.93 2.61
C TYR A 85 2.81 18.51 3.91
N ARG A 86 2.54 19.81 3.91
CA ARG A 86 1.93 20.52 5.02
C ARG A 86 0.46 20.72 4.73
N ILE A 87 -0.39 20.24 5.62
CA ILE A 87 -1.84 20.31 5.44
C ILE A 87 -2.55 20.77 6.71
N SER A 88 -3.77 21.23 6.54
CA SER A 88 -4.76 21.26 7.61
C SER A 88 -5.96 20.41 7.21
N ALA A 89 -6.12 19.26 7.82
CA ALA A 89 -7.29 18.41 7.60
C ALA A 89 -8.60 19.09 8.04
N LYS A 90 -8.50 20.05 8.99
CA LYS A 90 -9.65 20.82 9.50
C LYS A 90 -10.16 21.84 8.49
N THR A 91 -9.25 22.56 7.84
CA THR A 91 -9.60 23.66 6.92
C THR A 91 -9.56 23.24 5.45
N GLY A 92 -8.98 22.08 5.13
CA GLY A 92 -8.75 21.63 3.76
C GLY A 92 -7.46 22.19 3.12
N LEU A 93 -6.73 23.03 3.83
CA LEU A 93 -5.53 23.69 3.32
C LEU A 93 -4.44 22.66 2.98
N GLY A 94 -3.83 22.71 1.78
CA GLY A 94 -2.79 21.81 1.30
C GLY A 94 -3.26 20.37 0.97
N VAL A 95 -4.53 20.05 1.21
CA VAL A 95 -5.06 18.69 0.98
C VAL A 95 -5.15 18.36 -0.51
N ASP A 96 -5.45 19.36 -1.36
CA ASP A 96 -5.54 19.11 -2.79
C ASP A 96 -4.16 18.89 -3.43
N ASP A 97 -3.12 19.55 -2.93
CA ASP A 97 -1.74 19.30 -3.36
C ASP A 97 -1.29 17.87 -2.98
N LEU A 98 -1.61 17.44 -1.76
CA LEU A 98 -1.36 16.06 -1.34
C LEU A 98 -2.12 15.05 -2.21
N LYS A 99 -3.41 15.31 -2.52
CA LYS A 99 -4.18 14.44 -3.41
C LYS A 99 -3.59 14.38 -4.81
N GLN A 100 -3.13 15.52 -5.34
CA GLN A 100 -2.50 15.57 -6.66
C GLN A 100 -1.21 14.76 -6.66
N HIS A 101 -0.34 14.94 -5.65
CA HIS A 101 0.86 14.14 -5.49
C HIS A 101 0.55 12.63 -5.45
N LEU A 102 -0.46 12.20 -4.69
CA LEU A 102 -0.83 10.80 -4.64
C LEU A 102 -1.33 10.27 -5.99
N LYS A 103 -2.07 11.08 -6.74
CA LYS A 103 -2.46 10.72 -8.12
C LYS A 103 -1.26 10.57 -9.03
N ASP A 104 -0.32 11.50 -8.96
CA ASP A 104 0.87 11.52 -9.82
C ASP A 104 1.77 10.30 -9.57
N ILE A 105 2.05 9.98 -8.31
CA ILE A 105 2.88 8.80 -7.95
C ILE A 105 2.19 7.47 -8.23
N MET A 106 0.85 7.45 -8.22
CA MET A 106 0.06 6.26 -8.58
C MET A 106 -0.14 6.13 -10.10
N GLY A 107 0.47 7.02 -10.89
CA GLY A 107 0.34 7.04 -12.35
C GLY A 107 -1.04 7.49 -12.84
N TYR A 108 -1.82 8.16 -11.99
CA TYR A 108 -3.10 8.71 -12.37
C TYR A 108 -2.90 9.99 -13.21
N GLN A 109 -2.70 9.81 -14.49
CA GLN A 109 -2.81 10.91 -15.45
C GLN A 109 -4.30 11.14 -15.72
N GLY A 110 -4.82 12.25 -15.23
CA GLY A 110 -6.24 12.60 -15.27
C GLY A 110 -6.82 12.87 -16.66
N ASN A 111 -6.55 12.03 -17.63
CA ASN A 111 -7.18 12.03 -18.93
C ASN A 111 -7.82 10.67 -19.20
N THR A 112 -9.13 10.66 -19.05
CA THR A 112 -10.13 10.02 -19.90
C THR A 112 -9.59 9.11 -20.99
N GLU A 113 -10.10 7.88 -20.96
CA GLU A 113 -9.95 6.81 -21.92
C GLU A 113 -8.70 5.93 -21.71
N GLY A 114 -8.85 4.96 -20.82
CA GLY A 114 -8.04 3.74 -20.81
C GLY A 114 -6.76 3.73 -20.00
N GLY A 115 -6.50 4.70 -19.13
CA GLY A 115 -5.38 4.64 -18.18
C GLY A 115 -5.61 3.54 -17.14
N PHE A 116 -5.07 2.37 -17.38
CA PHE A 116 -5.12 1.24 -16.46
C PHE A 116 -4.20 1.53 -15.26
N MET A 117 -4.77 1.79 -14.12
CA MET A 117 -4.02 1.97 -12.86
C MET A 117 -3.70 0.58 -12.29
N ALA A 118 -2.59 0.00 -12.76
CA ALA A 118 -2.08 -1.25 -12.21
C ALA A 118 -1.52 -1.00 -10.81
N ARG A 119 -2.16 -1.50 -9.78
CA ARG A 119 -1.58 -1.56 -8.43
C ARG A 119 -0.41 -2.53 -8.45
N ARG A 120 0.62 -2.30 -7.61
CA ARG A 120 1.78 -3.19 -7.49
C ARG A 120 1.38 -4.67 -7.40
N ARG A 121 0.37 -4.99 -6.58
CA ARG A 121 -0.18 -6.35 -6.47
C ARG A 121 -0.68 -6.93 -7.80
N HIS A 122 -1.21 -6.07 -8.70
CA HIS A 122 -1.65 -6.51 -10.02
C HIS A 122 -0.47 -6.82 -10.92
N LEU A 123 0.61 -6.04 -10.84
CA LEU A 123 1.86 -6.32 -11.55
C LEU A 123 2.48 -7.62 -11.06
N GLU A 124 2.56 -7.83 -9.75
CA GLU A 124 3.04 -9.08 -9.15
C GLU A 124 2.18 -10.30 -9.55
N ALA A 125 0.86 -10.12 -9.67
CA ALA A 125 -0.02 -11.18 -10.15
C ALA A 125 0.20 -11.48 -11.64
N ILE A 126 0.45 -10.46 -12.47
CA ILE A 126 0.79 -10.61 -13.89
C ILE A 126 2.14 -11.33 -14.02
N ASP A 127 3.16 -10.92 -13.26
CA ASP A 127 4.48 -11.55 -13.31
C ASP A 127 4.41 -13.03 -12.94
N ARG A 128 3.64 -13.39 -11.91
CA ARG A 128 3.42 -14.80 -11.52
C ARG A 128 2.67 -15.56 -12.61
N ALA A 129 1.65 -14.95 -13.20
CA ALA A 129 0.90 -15.55 -14.30
C ALA A 129 1.80 -15.80 -15.52
N GLU A 130 2.69 -14.87 -15.85
CA GLU A 130 3.67 -15.02 -16.92
C GLU A 130 4.65 -16.17 -16.65
N GLN A 131 5.18 -16.28 -15.42
CA GLN A 131 6.06 -17.38 -15.03
C GLN A 131 5.40 -18.75 -15.23
N HIS A 132 4.16 -18.93 -14.77
CA HIS A 132 3.42 -20.18 -14.99
C HIS A 132 3.15 -20.45 -16.47
N LEU A 133 2.86 -19.43 -17.25
CA LEU A 133 2.66 -19.59 -18.69
C LEU A 133 3.92 -20.05 -19.42
N LEU A 134 5.09 -19.49 -19.04
CA LEU A 134 6.39 -19.88 -19.59
C LEU A 134 6.76 -21.32 -19.18
N GLU A 135 6.52 -21.70 -17.93
CA GLU A 135 6.73 -23.06 -17.45
C GLU A 135 5.85 -24.05 -18.21
N GLY A 136 4.55 -23.73 -18.35
CA GLY A 136 3.62 -24.56 -19.13
C GLY A 136 4.05 -24.75 -20.59
N LYS A 137 4.62 -23.70 -21.19
CA LYS A 137 5.19 -23.79 -22.53
C LYS A 137 6.35 -24.79 -22.59
N VAL A 138 7.30 -24.74 -21.62
CA VAL A 138 8.42 -25.68 -21.53
C VAL A 138 7.90 -27.11 -21.34
N GLN A 139 6.92 -27.31 -20.45
CA GLN A 139 6.32 -28.64 -20.22
C GLN A 139 5.70 -29.24 -21.51
N LEU A 140 5.10 -28.40 -22.34
CA LEU A 140 4.55 -28.85 -23.60
C LEU A 140 5.59 -29.13 -24.69
N GLU A 141 6.51 -28.17 -24.90
CA GLU A 141 7.47 -28.20 -25.99
C GLU A 141 8.60 -29.21 -25.77
N GLU A 142 9.13 -29.31 -24.54
CA GLU A 142 10.26 -30.19 -24.24
C GLU A 142 9.84 -31.58 -23.77
N TYR A 143 8.76 -31.66 -22.97
CA TYR A 143 8.35 -32.92 -22.32
C TYR A 143 7.07 -33.51 -22.89
N GLN A 144 6.37 -32.80 -23.81
CA GLN A 144 5.08 -33.16 -24.35
C GLN A 144 4.03 -33.50 -23.28
N ALA A 145 4.17 -32.88 -22.09
CA ALA A 145 3.38 -33.16 -20.91
C ALA A 145 2.13 -32.27 -20.88
N GLY A 146 1.11 -32.62 -21.65
CA GLY A 146 -0.14 -31.84 -21.75
C GLY A 146 -0.87 -31.68 -20.40
N GLU A 147 -0.76 -32.64 -19.48
CA GLU A 147 -1.36 -32.58 -18.16
C GLU A 147 -0.67 -31.50 -17.29
N LEU A 148 0.66 -31.39 -17.38
CA LEU A 148 1.40 -30.34 -16.66
C LEU A 148 1.11 -28.96 -17.24
N LEU A 149 0.99 -28.84 -18.58
CA LEU A 149 0.53 -27.61 -19.18
C LEU A 149 -0.85 -27.17 -18.64
N ALA A 150 -1.79 -28.12 -18.50
CA ALA A 150 -3.12 -27.81 -18.01
C ALA A 150 -3.09 -27.26 -16.57
N GLU A 151 -2.22 -27.79 -15.71
CA GLU A 151 -2.04 -27.29 -14.35
C GLU A 151 -1.39 -25.90 -14.35
N GLU A 152 -0.37 -25.63 -15.16
CA GLU A 152 0.26 -24.33 -15.28
C GLU A 152 -0.72 -23.26 -15.82
N LEU A 153 -1.58 -23.61 -16.76
CA LEU A 153 -2.65 -22.73 -17.24
C LEU A 153 -3.69 -22.43 -16.16
N ARG A 154 -4.01 -23.42 -15.30
CA ARG A 154 -4.91 -23.21 -14.16
C ARG A 154 -4.32 -22.23 -13.15
N LEU A 155 -3.01 -22.35 -12.83
CA LEU A 155 -2.30 -21.42 -11.94
C LEU A 155 -2.21 -20.02 -12.56
N THR A 156 -1.93 -19.92 -13.84
CA THR A 156 -1.96 -18.66 -14.60
C THR A 156 -3.33 -17.96 -14.45
N GLN A 157 -4.41 -18.69 -14.67
CA GLN A 157 -5.77 -18.17 -14.53
C GLN A 157 -6.06 -17.73 -13.09
N GLN A 158 -5.62 -18.48 -12.09
CA GLN A 158 -5.79 -18.15 -10.68
C GLN A 158 -5.14 -16.80 -10.35
N HIS A 159 -3.89 -16.55 -10.78
CA HIS A 159 -3.21 -15.28 -10.56
C HIS A 159 -3.87 -14.12 -11.30
N LEU A 160 -4.34 -14.32 -12.52
CA LEU A 160 -5.09 -13.29 -13.25
C LEU A 160 -6.43 -12.96 -12.57
N SER A 161 -7.07 -13.92 -11.91
CA SER A 161 -8.32 -13.71 -11.15
C SER A 161 -8.10 -12.84 -9.91
N GLU A 162 -6.88 -12.79 -9.35
CA GLU A 162 -6.52 -11.85 -8.28
C GLU A 162 -6.64 -10.38 -8.71
N ILE A 163 -6.50 -10.10 -10.02
CA ILE A 163 -6.61 -8.75 -10.61
C ILE A 163 -8.07 -8.38 -10.85
N THR A 164 -8.85 -9.29 -11.42
CA THR A 164 -10.25 -9.07 -11.81
C THR A 164 -11.20 -9.06 -10.62
N GLY A 165 -10.74 -9.59 -9.46
CA GLY A 165 -11.55 -9.63 -8.25
C GLY A 165 -12.75 -10.58 -8.37
N GLU A 166 -12.61 -11.69 -9.08
CA GLU A 166 -13.56 -12.79 -8.98
C GLU A 166 -13.47 -13.41 -7.58
N PHE A 167 -14.14 -12.76 -6.65
CA PHE A 167 -14.38 -13.31 -5.33
C PHE A 167 -15.45 -14.39 -5.44
N THR A 168 -15.13 -15.56 -4.93
CA THR A 168 -16.18 -16.52 -4.60
C THR A 168 -17.03 -15.95 -3.44
N SER A 169 -18.26 -16.40 -3.31
CA SER A 169 -19.14 -16.04 -2.18
C SER A 169 -18.47 -16.33 -0.82
N ASP A 170 -17.62 -17.34 -0.75
CA ASP A 170 -16.89 -17.74 0.45
C ASP A 170 -15.74 -16.77 0.79
N ASP A 171 -15.05 -16.22 -0.21
CA ASP A 171 -14.02 -15.18 -0.02
C ASP A 171 -14.65 -13.88 0.48
N LEU A 172 -15.85 -13.54 -0.01
CA LEU A 172 -16.60 -12.37 0.45
C LEU A 172 -17.03 -12.53 1.91
N LEU A 173 -17.54 -13.70 2.27
CA LEU A 173 -17.93 -14.03 3.64
C LEU A 173 -16.70 -14.04 4.56
N GLY A 174 -15.59 -14.63 4.15
CA GLY A 174 -14.33 -14.63 4.89
C GLY A 174 -13.82 -13.21 5.19
N ARG A 175 -13.89 -12.30 4.23
CA ARG A 175 -13.52 -10.88 4.42
C ARG A 175 -14.50 -10.12 5.30
N ILE A 176 -15.81 -10.32 5.12
CA ILE A 176 -16.83 -9.69 5.97
C ILE A 176 -16.62 -10.11 7.42
N PHE A 177 -16.44 -11.39 7.69
CA PHE A 177 -16.26 -11.88 9.07
C PHE A 177 -14.88 -11.54 9.66
N SER A 178 -13.82 -11.41 8.84
CA SER A 178 -12.50 -10.98 9.32
C SER A 178 -12.41 -9.47 9.59
N SER A 179 -13.25 -8.65 8.94
CA SER A 179 -13.33 -7.20 9.16
C SER A 179 -14.29 -6.81 10.28
N PHE A 180 -15.20 -7.69 10.69
CA PHE A 180 -16.00 -7.48 11.88
C PHE A 180 -15.15 -7.85 13.12
N CYS A 181 -14.50 -6.86 13.71
CA CYS A 181 -14.18 -6.92 15.14
C CYS A 181 -15.52 -7.00 15.87
N ILE A 182 -15.95 -8.21 16.24
CA ILE A 182 -17.05 -8.38 17.20
C ILE A 182 -16.47 -7.87 18.52
N GLY A 183 -16.69 -6.60 18.76
CA GLY A 183 -16.46 -5.99 20.04
C GLY A 183 -17.50 -6.50 21.03
N LYS A 184 -17.04 -7.07 22.10
CA LYS A 184 -17.53 -6.89 23.46
C LYS A 184 -16.36 -7.03 24.39
#